data_43028dfca70f777d07fa92680c74b01a
#
_entry.id   43028dfca70f777d07fa92680c74b01a
#
_cell.length_a   1.000
_cell.length_b   1.000
_cell.length_c   1.000
_cell.angle_alpha   90.00
_cell.angle_beta   90.00
_cell.angle_gamma   90.00
#
_symmetry.space_group_name_H-M   'P 1'
#
loop_
_entity.id
_entity.type
_entity.pdbx_description
1 polymer ?
#
loop_
_entity_poly.entity_id
_entity_poly.type
_entity_poly.pdbx_seq_one_letter_code
_entity_poly.pdbx_strand_id
1 'polypeptide(L)'
;RDHAGPGNDKDGNPFYGPYDAQELLMKHQDEIGIEMVPFKFMVYLPKEDKYEAIDAIEKGTDFQTISGTELRELLDEGKGIPEWFSYKEVAQELEASRPPLNERGLTVFFTGLSGSGKSTLANGLLVKMLEEGSRPVTLLDGDVVRTHLSSELAFSKEHRSINVQR
;
A
#
# COMPACT_ATOMS: atom_id res chain seq x y z
N ARG A 1 1.09 17.87 -0.22
CA ARG A 1 2.32 18.10 0.55
C ARG A 1 3.53 17.58 -0.20
N ASP A 2 3.76 16.33 -0.34
CA ASP A 2 4.89 15.70 -1.03
C ASP A 2 4.41 14.89 -2.23
N HIS A 3 4.52 15.43 -3.41
CA HIS A 3 4.13 14.70 -4.61
C HIS A 3 5.30 14.00 -5.32
N ALA A 4 6.54 14.39 -4.95
CA ALA A 4 7.74 13.84 -5.56
C ALA A 4 8.31 12.61 -4.83
N GLY A 5 7.65 12.16 -3.77
CA GLY A 5 8.15 11.14 -2.88
C GLY A 5 9.17 11.69 -1.88
N PRO A 6 9.07 11.34 -0.60
CA PRO A 6 10.04 11.75 0.39
C PRO A 6 11.36 11.06 0.08
N GLY A 7 12.40 11.83 -0.13
CA GLY A 7 13.76 11.36 -0.31
C GLY A 7 14.71 12.25 0.47
N ASN A 8 15.73 11.63 1.02
CA ASN A 8 16.81 12.34 1.68
C ASN A 8 18.11 12.16 0.89
N ASP A 9 19.00 13.11 1.03
CA ASP A 9 20.36 13.00 0.54
C ASP A 9 21.18 12.00 1.38
N LYS A 10 22.47 11.86 1.04
CA LYS A 10 23.38 10.95 1.74
C LYS A 10 23.61 11.33 3.21
N ASP A 11 23.36 12.59 3.54
CA ASP A 11 23.57 13.16 4.88
C ASP A 11 22.28 13.19 5.71
N GLY A 12 21.16 12.66 5.13
CA GLY A 12 19.87 12.57 5.78
C GLY A 12 19.00 13.82 5.66
N ASN A 13 19.41 14.84 4.89
CA ASN A 13 18.62 16.03 4.68
C ASN A 13 17.56 15.80 3.62
N PRO A 14 16.32 16.27 3.82
CA PRO A 14 15.28 16.14 2.81
C PRO A 14 15.64 16.93 1.53
N PHE A 15 15.37 16.35 0.36
CA PHE A 15 15.58 17.03 -0.93
C PHE A 15 14.67 18.26 -1.11
N TYR A 16 13.53 18.31 -0.43
CA TYR A 16 12.53 19.35 -0.58
C TYR A 16 12.06 19.84 0.79
N GLY A 17 11.85 21.13 0.89
CA GLY A 17 11.16 21.74 2.03
C GLY A 17 9.67 21.36 2.09
N PRO A 18 9.01 21.61 3.22
CA PRO A 18 7.62 21.19 3.45
C PRO A 18 6.60 21.87 2.52
N TYR A 19 6.98 22.96 1.85
CA TYR A 19 6.11 23.77 0.99
C TYR A 19 6.59 23.91 -0.46
N ASP A 20 7.77 23.40 -0.81
CA ASP A 20 8.39 23.58 -2.13
C ASP A 20 7.47 23.11 -3.27
N ALA A 21 6.76 21.98 -3.08
CA ALA A 21 5.81 21.47 -4.06
C ALA A 21 4.60 22.40 -4.25
N GLN A 22 4.11 23.02 -3.18
CA GLN A 22 3.01 23.98 -3.25
C GLN A 22 3.46 25.27 -3.95
N GLU A 23 4.63 25.78 -3.63
CA GLU A 23 5.19 26.98 -4.24
C GLU A 23 5.43 26.79 -5.74
N LEU A 24 5.97 25.63 -6.14
CA LEU A 24 6.15 25.28 -7.55
C LEU A 24 4.80 25.22 -8.29
N LEU A 25 3.80 24.58 -7.70
CA LEU A 25 2.48 24.47 -8.30
C LEU A 25 1.80 25.85 -8.42
N MET A 26 1.86 26.68 -7.38
CA MET A 26 1.33 28.06 -7.43
C MET A 26 1.99 28.90 -8.52
N LYS A 27 3.30 28.73 -8.75
CA LYS A 27 4.03 29.45 -9.80
C LYS A 27 3.53 29.11 -11.21
N HIS A 28 3.04 27.89 -11.43
CA HIS A 28 2.62 27.38 -12.74
C HIS A 28 1.10 27.19 -12.86
N GLN A 29 0.31 27.60 -11.89
CA GLN A 29 -1.14 27.37 -11.88
C GLN A 29 -1.87 27.95 -13.08
N ASP A 30 -1.48 29.14 -13.53
CA ASP A 30 -2.09 29.79 -14.69
C ASP A 30 -1.78 29.04 -16.00
N GLU A 31 -0.58 28.48 -16.11
CA GLU A 31 -0.16 27.67 -17.25
C GLU A 31 -0.88 26.31 -17.31
N ILE A 32 -1.09 25.71 -16.15
CA ILE A 32 -1.74 24.39 -16.01
C ILE A 32 -3.27 24.53 -16.06
N GLY A 33 -3.82 25.70 -15.76
CA GLY A 33 -5.27 25.96 -15.73
C GLY A 33 -5.98 25.36 -14.51
N ILE A 34 -5.27 25.18 -13.38
CA ILE A 34 -5.83 24.71 -12.12
C ILE A 34 -5.49 25.69 -11.00
N GLU A 35 -6.43 25.89 -10.07
CA GLU A 35 -6.21 26.68 -8.87
C GLU A 35 -5.63 25.79 -7.76
N MET A 36 -4.53 26.24 -7.15
CA MET A 36 -3.88 25.57 -6.03
C MET A 36 -4.40 26.12 -4.71
N VAL A 37 -4.94 25.28 -3.85
CA VAL A 37 -5.34 25.62 -2.49
C VAL A 37 -4.24 25.20 -1.52
N PRO A 38 -3.47 26.14 -0.93
CA PRO A 38 -2.37 25.82 -0.04
C PRO A 38 -2.86 25.37 1.34
N PHE A 39 -2.25 24.32 1.87
CA PHE A 39 -2.47 23.85 3.23
C PHE A 39 -1.18 23.91 4.04
N LYS A 40 -1.30 24.35 5.29
CA LYS A 40 -0.21 24.34 6.24
C LYS A 40 0.14 22.89 6.65
N PHE A 41 1.41 22.65 6.91
CA PHE A 41 1.85 21.39 7.49
C PHE A 41 1.57 21.40 8.98
N MET A 42 0.50 20.71 9.37
CA MET A 42 0.06 20.62 10.76
C MET A 42 0.79 19.50 11.48
N VAL A 43 1.19 19.79 12.70
CA VAL A 43 1.81 18.85 13.65
C VAL A 43 1.00 18.82 14.94
N TYR A 44 1.05 17.71 15.66
CA TYR A 44 0.39 17.57 16.94
C TYR A 44 1.36 17.89 18.08
N LEU A 45 0.92 18.72 19.03
CA LEU A 45 1.65 19.11 20.23
C LEU A 45 1.10 18.34 21.44
N PRO A 46 1.75 17.25 21.89
CA PRO A 46 1.21 16.38 22.94
C PRO A 46 1.00 17.09 24.29
N LYS A 47 1.84 18.07 24.61
CA LYS A 47 1.77 18.79 25.89
C LYS A 47 0.59 19.75 25.97
N GLU A 48 0.10 20.20 24.82
CA GLU A 48 -0.95 21.21 24.71
C GLU A 48 -2.25 20.63 24.16
N ASP A 49 -2.21 19.35 23.75
CA ASP A 49 -3.32 18.62 23.11
C ASP A 49 -3.95 19.42 21.98
N LYS A 50 -3.10 19.96 21.09
CA LYS A 50 -3.55 20.76 19.95
C LYS A 50 -2.72 20.50 18.69
N TYR A 51 -3.28 20.92 17.55
CA TYR A 51 -2.55 20.96 16.29
C TYR A 51 -2.10 22.38 16.00
N GLU A 52 -0.87 22.52 15.52
CA GLU A 52 -0.29 23.79 15.13
C GLU A 52 0.49 23.63 13.82
N ALA A 53 0.58 24.71 13.04
CA ALA A 53 1.39 24.71 11.84
C ALA A 53 2.88 24.64 12.18
N ILE A 54 3.66 23.82 11.48
CA ILE A 54 5.09 23.61 11.78
C ILE A 54 5.91 24.91 11.73
N ASP A 55 5.49 25.86 10.90
CA ASP A 55 6.10 27.19 10.77
C ASP A 55 5.69 28.17 11.87
N ALA A 56 4.72 27.81 12.71
CA ALA A 56 4.26 28.62 13.84
C ALA A 56 4.79 28.17 15.20
N ILE A 57 5.38 26.97 15.26
CA ILE A 57 5.96 26.46 16.51
C ILE A 57 7.39 26.95 16.73
N GLU A 58 7.78 27.13 18.00
CA GLU A 58 9.14 27.51 18.38
C GLU A 58 10.14 26.37 18.08
N LYS A 59 11.39 26.73 17.73
CA LYS A 59 12.45 25.75 17.52
C LYS A 59 12.72 24.96 18.80
N GLY A 60 12.66 23.63 18.68
CA GLY A 60 12.88 22.73 19.81
C GLY A 60 11.60 22.31 20.54
N THR A 61 10.43 22.74 20.07
CA THR A 61 9.15 22.22 20.57
C THR A 61 8.99 20.76 20.19
N ASP A 62 8.62 19.94 21.15
CA ASP A 62 8.31 18.53 20.94
C ASP A 62 6.97 18.39 20.21
N PHE A 63 6.96 17.70 19.08
CA PHE A 63 5.76 17.47 18.29
C PHE A 63 5.72 16.04 17.73
N GLN A 64 4.53 15.61 17.32
CA GLN A 64 4.30 14.31 16.71
C GLN A 64 3.69 14.46 15.31
N THR A 65 4.12 13.59 14.43
CA THR A 65 3.54 13.39 13.11
C THR A 65 3.54 11.91 12.77
N ILE A 66 2.65 11.50 11.89
CA ILE A 66 2.70 10.16 11.28
C ILE A 66 2.77 10.35 9.77
N SER A 67 3.80 9.80 9.16
CA SER A 67 3.94 9.77 7.71
C SER A 67 3.00 8.72 7.12
N GLY A 68 2.72 8.83 5.80
CA GLY A 68 1.93 7.80 5.12
C GLY A 68 2.56 6.41 5.13
N THR A 69 3.88 6.31 5.27
CA THR A 69 4.60 5.03 5.44
C THR A 69 4.36 4.46 6.82
N GLU A 70 4.59 5.24 7.87
CA GLU A 70 4.33 4.82 9.26
C GLU A 70 2.87 4.42 9.49
N LEU A 71 1.91 5.17 8.92
CA LEU A 71 0.50 4.80 9.00
C LEU A 71 0.24 3.42 8.37
N ARG A 72 0.83 3.15 7.21
CA ARG A 72 0.71 1.83 6.57
C ARG A 72 1.35 0.73 7.40
N GLU A 73 2.48 0.98 8.02
CA GLU A 73 3.16 0.04 8.92
C GLU A 73 2.31 -0.27 10.15
N LEU A 74 1.73 0.74 10.79
CA LEU A 74 0.80 0.55 11.90
C LEU A 74 -0.38 -0.35 11.52
N LEU A 75 -0.99 -0.09 10.37
CA LEU A 75 -2.11 -0.90 9.86
C LEU A 75 -1.65 -2.33 9.50
N ASP A 76 -0.50 -2.48 8.84
CA ASP A 76 0.06 -3.77 8.44
C ASP A 76 0.40 -4.67 9.65
N GLU A 77 0.80 -4.07 10.76
CA GLU A 77 1.09 -4.74 12.03
C GLU A 77 -0.16 -4.93 12.91
N GLY A 78 -1.31 -4.38 12.54
CA GLY A 78 -2.53 -4.41 13.35
C GLY A 78 -2.45 -3.54 14.61
N LYS A 79 -1.56 -2.56 14.61
CA LYS A 79 -1.49 -1.53 15.65
C LYS A 79 -2.54 -0.46 15.35
N GLY A 80 -3.30 -0.08 16.34
CA GLY A 80 -4.32 0.96 16.20
C GLY A 80 -3.73 2.31 15.79
N ILE A 81 -4.54 3.10 15.09
CA ILE A 81 -4.19 4.48 14.73
C ILE A 81 -4.37 5.35 15.99
N PRO A 82 -3.37 6.15 16.38
CA PRO A 82 -3.50 7.03 17.55
C PRO A 82 -4.68 8.01 17.41
N GLU A 83 -5.42 8.22 18.49
CA GLU A 83 -6.61 9.11 18.51
C GLU A 83 -6.28 10.55 18.11
N TRP A 84 -5.09 11.02 18.45
CA TRP A 84 -4.63 12.34 18.04
C TRP A 84 -4.38 12.47 16.53
N PHE A 85 -4.19 11.35 15.78
CA PHE A 85 -3.88 11.42 14.36
C PHE A 85 -5.12 11.54 13.47
N SER A 86 -6.21 10.91 13.85
CA SER A 86 -7.42 10.90 13.02
C SER A 86 -8.68 10.69 13.88
N TYR A 87 -9.83 11.09 13.34
CA TYR A 87 -11.12 10.78 13.96
C TYR A 87 -11.35 9.27 14.05
N LYS A 88 -12.01 8.85 15.11
CA LYS A 88 -12.25 7.43 15.40
C LYS A 88 -12.92 6.69 14.24
N GLU A 89 -13.91 7.30 13.63
CA GLU A 89 -14.66 6.73 12.51
C GLU A 89 -13.78 6.56 11.27
N VAL A 90 -12.87 7.50 11.01
CA VAL A 90 -11.90 7.44 9.92
C VAL A 90 -10.85 6.37 10.21
N ALA A 91 -10.38 6.27 11.44
CA ALA A 91 -9.42 5.24 11.85
C ALA A 91 -10.02 3.84 11.67
N GLN A 92 -11.27 3.62 12.09
CA GLN A 92 -11.98 2.35 11.88
C GLN A 92 -12.15 1.97 10.41
N GLU A 93 -12.46 2.94 9.55
CA GLU A 93 -12.57 2.69 8.10
C GLU A 93 -11.21 2.35 7.48
N LEU A 94 -10.15 3.03 7.89
CA LEU A 94 -8.79 2.73 7.46
C LEU A 94 -8.34 1.33 7.88
N GLU A 95 -8.62 0.93 9.11
CA GLU A 95 -8.34 -0.41 9.65
C GLU A 95 -9.14 -1.49 8.89
N ALA A 96 -10.42 -1.25 8.62
CA ALA A 96 -11.26 -2.16 7.86
C ALA A 96 -10.82 -2.30 6.39
N SER A 97 -10.42 -1.20 5.76
CA SER A 97 -9.97 -1.19 4.36
C SER A 97 -8.55 -1.76 4.19
N ARG A 98 -7.74 -1.73 5.25
CA ARG A 98 -6.37 -2.25 5.27
C ARG A 98 -6.13 -3.12 6.51
N PRO A 99 -6.71 -4.33 6.56
CA PRO A 99 -6.48 -5.24 7.69
C PRO A 99 -5.01 -5.63 7.81
N PRO A 100 -4.56 -6.13 8.96
CA PRO A 100 -3.20 -6.60 9.19
C PRO A 100 -2.73 -7.61 8.14
N LEU A 101 -1.42 -7.68 7.89
CA LEU A 101 -0.84 -8.57 6.86
C LEU A 101 -1.22 -10.04 7.04
N ASN A 102 -1.32 -10.48 8.30
CA ASN A 102 -1.71 -11.86 8.62
C ASN A 102 -3.19 -12.16 8.34
N GLU A 103 -4.02 -11.15 8.12
CA GLU A 103 -5.46 -11.29 7.81
C GLU A 103 -5.77 -11.09 6.33
N ARG A 104 -4.83 -10.58 5.54
CA ARG A 104 -5.01 -10.33 4.11
C ARG A 104 -4.96 -11.61 3.29
N GLY A 105 -5.63 -11.57 2.14
CA GLY A 105 -5.49 -12.59 1.12
C GLY A 105 -4.02 -12.66 0.62
N LEU A 106 -3.55 -13.87 0.36
CA LEU A 106 -2.22 -14.16 -0.16
C LEU A 106 -2.35 -14.94 -1.47
N THR A 107 -1.58 -14.54 -2.47
CA THR A 107 -1.41 -15.32 -3.69
C THR A 107 0.01 -15.87 -3.75
N VAL A 108 0.14 -17.20 -3.78
CA VAL A 108 1.42 -17.87 -4.00
C VAL A 108 1.50 -18.29 -5.46
N PHE A 109 2.43 -17.70 -6.20
CA PHE A 109 2.63 -17.98 -7.62
C PHE A 109 3.83 -18.90 -7.86
N PHE A 110 3.58 -20.12 -8.34
CA PHE A 110 4.61 -21.08 -8.70
C PHE A 110 5.02 -20.88 -10.15
N THR A 111 6.30 -20.61 -10.40
CA THR A 111 6.86 -20.47 -11.75
C THR A 111 8.00 -21.48 -11.96
N GLY A 112 8.27 -21.82 -13.21
CA GLY A 112 9.33 -22.76 -13.60
C GLY A 112 8.98 -23.55 -14.85
N LEU A 113 9.95 -24.31 -15.35
CA LEU A 113 9.81 -25.14 -16.55
C LEU A 113 8.80 -26.29 -16.35
N SER A 114 8.33 -26.86 -17.47
CA SER A 114 7.50 -28.07 -17.43
C SER A 114 8.26 -29.20 -16.76
N GLY A 115 7.58 -29.97 -15.89
CA GLY A 115 8.20 -31.06 -15.14
C GLY A 115 9.02 -30.63 -13.90
N SER A 116 9.12 -29.34 -13.56
CA SER A 116 9.91 -28.86 -12.41
C SER A 116 9.28 -29.09 -11.03
N GLY A 117 8.14 -29.78 -10.95
CA GLY A 117 7.48 -30.09 -9.67
C GLY A 117 6.52 -29.03 -9.15
N LYS A 118 6.17 -28.00 -9.93
CA LYS A 118 5.27 -26.91 -9.49
C LYS A 118 3.95 -27.39 -8.92
N SER A 119 3.24 -28.24 -9.68
CA SER A 119 1.93 -28.77 -9.24
C SER A 119 2.06 -29.66 -8.02
N THR A 120 3.15 -30.42 -7.90
CA THR A 120 3.44 -31.24 -6.71
C THR A 120 3.60 -30.38 -5.47
N LEU A 121 4.40 -29.30 -5.55
CA LEU A 121 4.60 -28.37 -4.45
C LEU A 121 3.34 -27.59 -4.12
N ALA A 122 2.60 -27.15 -5.15
CA ALA A 122 1.35 -26.41 -4.95
C ALA A 122 0.28 -27.26 -4.26
N ASN A 123 0.14 -28.54 -4.65
CA ASN A 123 -0.76 -29.48 -3.99
C ASN A 123 -0.32 -29.79 -2.54
N GLY A 124 0.98 -29.97 -2.29
CA GLY A 124 1.49 -30.16 -0.94
C GLY A 124 1.22 -28.96 -0.02
N LEU A 125 1.42 -27.75 -0.55
CA LEU A 125 1.08 -26.53 0.18
C LEU A 125 -0.44 -26.40 0.43
N LEU A 126 -1.26 -26.72 -0.57
CA LEU A 126 -2.72 -26.71 -0.44
C LEU A 126 -3.17 -27.61 0.71
N VAL A 127 -2.70 -28.86 0.74
CA VAL A 127 -3.04 -29.81 1.81
C VAL A 127 -2.68 -29.25 3.18
N LYS A 128 -1.46 -28.73 3.31
CA LYS A 128 -1.00 -28.14 4.57
C LYS A 128 -1.83 -26.94 5.01
N MET A 129 -2.20 -26.06 4.10
CA MET A 129 -3.03 -24.89 4.41
C MET A 129 -4.46 -25.31 4.79
N LEU A 130 -5.00 -26.33 4.17
CA LEU A 130 -6.33 -26.89 4.53
C LEU A 130 -6.30 -27.56 5.91
N GLU A 131 -5.22 -28.25 6.26
CA GLU A 131 -5.04 -28.85 7.60
C GLU A 131 -4.95 -27.76 8.70
N GLU A 132 -4.29 -26.64 8.43
CA GLU A 132 -4.24 -25.53 9.36
C GLU A 132 -5.58 -24.81 9.52
N GLY A 133 -6.46 -24.86 8.51
CA GLY A 133 -7.87 -24.45 8.59
C GLY A 133 -8.10 -22.94 8.83
N SER A 134 -7.05 -22.12 8.79
CA SER A 134 -7.14 -20.71 9.14
C SER A 134 -7.77 -19.84 8.04
N ARG A 135 -7.77 -20.31 6.77
CA ARG A 135 -8.22 -19.53 5.60
C ARG A 135 -8.81 -20.43 4.50
N PRO A 136 -9.77 -19.92 3.75
CA PRO A 136 -10.20 -20.57 2.50
C PRO A 136 -9.03 -20.53 1.50
N VAL A 137 -8.77 -21.63 0.82
CA VAL A 137 -7.68 -21.77 -0.15
C VAL A 137 -8.25 -22.25 -1.48
N THR A 138 -7.79 -21.64 -2.57
CA THR A 138 -8.12 -22.07 -3.93
C THR A 138 -6.84 -22.33 -4.70
N LEU A 139 -6.71 -23.51 -5.30
CA LEU A 139 -5.62 -23.84 -6.20
C LEU A 139 -6.06 -23.61 -7.66
N LEU A 140 -5.31 -22.76 -8.37
CA LEU A 140 -5.47 -22.55 -9.80
C LEU A 140 -4.28 -23.20 -10.52
N ASP A 141 -4.47 -24.43 -10.98
CA ASP A 141 -3.50 -25.10 -11.85
C ASP A 141 -3.82 -24.81 -13.31
N GLY A 142 -2.87 -24.27 -14.07
CA GLY A 142 -3.05 -23.87 -15.46
C GLY A 142 -3.44 -25.03 -16.37
N ASP A 143 -3.07 -26.27 -16.08
CA ASP A 143 -3.44 -27.44 -16.87
C ASP A 143 -4.91 -27.82 -16.63
N VAL A 144 -5.34 -27.73 -15.36
CA VAL A 144 -6.76 -27.97 -14.99
C VAL A 144 -7.65 -26.85 -15.56
N VAL A 145 -7.25 -25.59 -15.43
CA VAL A 145 -7.97 -24.44 -15.98
C VAL A 145 -8.12 -24.58 -17.49
N ARG A 146 -7.06 -24.93 -18.21
CA ARG A 146 -7.14 -25.17 -19.68
C ARG A 146 -8.08 -26.31 -20.04
N THR A 147 -8.10 -27.38 -19.27
CA THR A 147 -8.97 -28.51 -19.54
C THR A 147 -10.45 -28.14 -19.43
N HIS A 148 -10.82 -27.33 -18.46
CA HIS A 148 -12.22 -27.03 -18.15
C HIS A 148 -12.76 -25.72 -18.72
N LEU A 149 -11.90 -24.69 -18.85
CA LEU A 149 -12.33 -23.36 -19.32
C LEU A 149 -11.83 -23.01 -20.72
N SER A 150 -10.76 -23.62 -21.18
CA SER A 150 -10.08 -23.22 -22.40
C SER A 150 -9.55 -24.41 -23.19
N SER A 151 -10.30 -25.50 -23.20
CA SER A 151 -9.90 -26.76 -23.88
C SER A 151 -9.70 -26.61 -25.38
N GLU A 152 -10.33 -25.62 -26.00
CA GLU A 152 -10.17 -25.28 -27.41
C GLU A 152 -8.90 -24.48 -27.72
N LEU A 153 -8.21 -23.95 -26.69
CA LEU A 153 -7.00 -23.13 -26.88
C LEU A 153 -5.74 -23.99 -26.85
N ALA A 154 -4.85 -23.73 -27.81
CA ALA A 154 -3.53 -24.33 -27.89
C ALA A 154 -2.47 -23.46 -27.15
N PHE A 155 -1.18 -23.68 -27.45
CA PHE A 155 -0.05 -23.02 -26.78
C PHE A 155 0.55 -21.84 -27.55
N SER A 156 -0.13 -21.35 -28.62
CA SER A 156 0.34 -20.15 -29.31
C SER A 156 0.32 -18.92 -28.38
N LYS A 157 1.03 -17.87 -28.77
CA LYS A 157 1.08 -16.62 -28.01
C LYS A 157 -0.34 -16.02 -27.86
N GLU A 158 -1.10 -16.05 -28.94
CA GLU A 158 -2.49 -15.55 -29.00
C GLU A 158 -3.40 -16.35 -28.06
N HIS A 159 -3.35 -17.68 -28.13
CA HIS A 159 -4.15 -18.56 -27.29
C HIS A 159 -3.79 -18.42 -25.80
N ARG A 160 -2.52 -18.22 -25.47
CA ARG A 160 -2.09 -17.94 -24.09
C ARG A 160 -2.64 -16.62 -23.59
N SER A 161 -2.62 -15.57 -24.43
CA SER A 161 -3.20 -14.26 -24.08
C SER A 161 -4.69 -14.36 -23.82
N ILE A 162 -5.43 -15.06 -24.66
CA ILE A 162 -6.88 -15.30 -24.46
C ILE A 162 -7.13 -16.06 -23.15
N ASN A 163 -6.36 -17.09 -22.87
CA ASN A 163 -6.52 -17.89 -21.65
C ASN A 163 -6.24 -17.10 -20.36
N VAL A 164 -5.38 -16.09 -20.42
CA VAL A 164 -5.10 -15.21 -19.27
C VAL A 164 -6.20 -14.18 -19.05
N GLN A 165 -6.92 -13.81 -20.11
CA GLN A 165 -8.00 -12.81 -20.06
C GLN A 165 -9.35 -13.39 -19.60
N ARG A 166 -9.50 -14.72 -19.61
CA ARG A 166 -10.69 -15.45 -19.14
C ARG A 166 -10.67 -15.67 -17.62
#